data_2b67e4f6ae0e53e99d0964c15b68f1b0
#
_entry.id   2b67e4f6ae0e53e99d0964c15b68f1b0
#
_cell.length_a   1.000
_cell.length_b   1.000
_cell.length_c   1.000
_cell.angle_alpha   90.00
_cell.angle_beta   90.00
_cell.angle_gamma   90.00
#
_symmetry.space_group_name_H-M   'P 1'
#
loop_
_entity.id
_entity.type
_entity.pdbx_description
1 polymer ?
#
loop_
_entity_poly.entity_id
_entity_poly.type
_entity_poly.pdbx_seq_one_letter_code
_entity_poly.pdbx_strand_id
1 'polypeptide(L)'
;MFRVRQQFNATPSVDVAASVADGFAAIRGQLKPGMRVAVGVGSRGISNLAKVVAAVIGELKSAGAEPFILPAMGSHGGATPEGQAGLLADYGVTEASMGVPVRASMEAESLAQVEGGQDVPWSREALAADGVIVINRVKPHTDFAGPMGSGLTKMLVVGLGKHAGASAYHAAALTLGYEAALMRLAKVVFARAPILGGVAIVENAMHDTARVEVLAADAIPGREPELCAEAATMMPALPFDEIDLLIVDQIGKNISGTGMDTNTIGRGVHGYNLMPGDALAKPFIWRIFVRGLTPETHGNAIGIGLAEATTKRLVAGVDAAALRTNVLTSRAVQCAKLPMDFETDAEAIHAMLASLSDPDPAKARVVRIRDTLSLGTLEVSAALAAKVASHPALEPLGQAEPMRFGADDNLSLLDLD
;
A
#
# COMPACT_ATOMS: atom_id res chain seq x y z
N MET A 1 2.36 26.61 -14.74
CA MET A 1 2.96 25.38 -14.18
C MET A 1 4.30 25.14 -14.84
N PHE A 2 5.25 24.50 -14.16
CA PHE A 2 6.48 23.97 -14.75
C PHE A 2 6.80 22.61 -14.17
N ARG A 3 7.51 21.78 -14.93
CA ARG A 3 7.89 20.45 -14.52
C ARG A 3 9.09 20.51 -13.56
N VAL A 4 9.10 19.60 -12.62
CA VAL A 4 10.18 19.43 -11.63
C VAL A 4 10.48 17.94 -11.52
N ARG A 5 11.76 17.59 -11.63
CA ARG A 5 12.23 16.25 -11.29
C ARG A 5 12.58 16.23 -9.81
N GLN A 6 12.02 15.25 -9.10
CA GLN A 6 12.40 14.96 -7.73
C GLN A 6 13.40 13.81 -7.71
N GLN A 7 14.57 14.06 -7.15
CA GLN A 7 15.59 13.04 -6.97
C GLN A 7 15.40 12.37 -5.61
N PHE A 8 15.37 11.06 -5.60
CA PHE A 8 15.36 10.26 -4.39
C PHE A 8 16.74 9.66 -4.15
N ASN A 9 17.10 9.42 -2.89
CA ASN A 9 18.34 8.74 -2.56
C ASN A 9 18.35 7.35 -3.20
N ALA A 10 19.30 7.13 -4.10
CA ALA A 10 19.47 5.83 -4.73
C ALA A 10 20.00 4.84 -3.69
N THR A 11 19.16 3.94 -3.26
CA THR A 11 19.60 2.74 -2.53
C THR A 11 19.97 1.70 -3.59
N PRO A 12 21.17 1.10 -3.56
CA PRO A 12 21.53 0.04 -4.48
C PRO A 12 20.51 -1.10 -4.42
N SER A 13 20.13 -1.64 -5.57
CA SER A 13 19.32 -2.85 -5.63
C SER A 13 20.10 -4.01 -5.01
N VAL A 14 19.40 -4.86 -4.26
CA VAL A 14 20.01 -6.03 -3.62
C VAL A 14 19.93 -7.26 -4.51
N ASP A 15 20.90 -8.15 -4.41
CA ASP A 15 20.77 -9.50 -4.94
C ASP A 15 19.78 -10.27 -4.06
N VAL A 16 18.56 -10.45 -4.61
CA VAL A 16 17.46 -11.10 -3.90
C VAL A 16 17.81 -12.54 -3.54
N ALA A 17 18.40 -13.29 -4.45
CA ALA A 17 18.71 -14.71 -4.22
C ALA A 17 19.78 -14.87 -3.15
N ALA A 18 20.85 -14.09 -3.22
CA ALA A 18 21.89 -14.08 -2.20
C ALA A 18 21.35 -13.65 -0.84
N SER A 19 20.54 -12.59 -0.77
CA SER A 19 19.94 -12.09 0.49
C SER A 19 19.05 -13.15 1.15
N VAL A 20 18.25 -13.89 0.37
CA VAL A 20 17.42 -14.97 0.89
C VAL A 20 18.31 -16.13 1.37
N ALA A 21 19.29 -16.57 0.58
CA ALA A 21 20.16 -17.70 0.93
C ALA A 21 20.94 -17.43 2.22
N ASP A 22 21.55 -16.25 2.34
CA ASP A 22 22.31 -15.84 3.54
C ASP A 22 21.39 -15.75 4.77
N GLY A 23 20.22 -15.12 4.62
CA GLY A 23 19.27 -14.96 5.71
C GLY A 23 18.58 -16.25 6.13
N PHE A 24 18.54 -17.26 5.25
CA PHE A 24 17.82 -18.52 5.51
C PHE A 24 18.40 -19.32 6.69
N ALA A 25 19.66 -19.05 7.08
CA ALA A 25 20.30 -19.61 8.28
C ALA A 25 19.44 -19.38 9.54
N ALA A 26 18.67 -18.27 9.62
CA ALA A 26 17.82 -17.96 10.76
C ALA A 26 16.71 -18.99 11.04
N ILE A 27 16.26 -19.71 10.00
CA ILE A 27 15.15 -20.67 10.10
C ILE A 27 15.55 -22.09 9.71
N ARG A 28 16.70 -22.27 9.05
CA ARG A 28 17.17 -23.57 8.52
C ARG A 28 17.20 -24.68 9.59
N GLY A 29 17.60 -24.35 10.82
CA GLY A 29 17.67 -25.30 11.93
C GLY A 29 16.32 -25.86 12.39
N GLN A 30 15.21 -25.23 12.00
CA GLN A 30 13.85 -25.66 12.32
C GLN A 30 13.29 -26.63 11.27
N LEU A 31 13.90 -26.70 10.07
CA LEU A 31 13.42 -27.51 8.96
C LEU A 31 13.87 -28.97 9.10
N LYS A 32 12.98 -29.87 8.71
CA LYS A 32 13.23 -31.30 8.64
C LYS A 32 12.82 -31.83 7.25
N PRO A 33 13.49 -32.86 6.73
CA PRO A 33 13.06 -33.51 5.50
C PRO A 33 11.60 -33.98 5.58
N GLY A 34 10.86 -33.77 4.51
CA GLY A 34 9.44 -34.10 4.42
C GLY A 34 8.47 -33.15 5.11
N MET A 35 8.95 -32.08 5.78
CA MET A 35 8.06 -31.05 6.35
C MET A 35 7.26 -30.35 5.24
N ARG A 36 5.96 -30.32 5.41
CA ARG A 36 5.05 -29.51 4.57
C ARG A 36 5.08 -28.05 5.02
N VAL A 37 5.64 -27.17 4.20
CA VAL A 37 5.80 -25.77 4.55
C VAL A 37 4.92 -24.88 3.68
N ALA A 38 3.99 -24.16 4.31
CA ALA A 38 3.17 -23.16 3.63
C ALA A 38 3.96 -21.85 3.46
N VAL A 39 4.11 -21.39 2.22
CA VAL A 39 4.71 -20.11 1.87
C VAL A 39 3.59 -19.13 1.63
N GLY A 40 3.29 -18.31 2.64
CA GLY A 40 2.27 -17.27 2.58
C GLY A 40 2.76 -16.06 1.78
N VAL A 41 2.15 -15.78 0.63
CA VAL A 41 2.57 -14.71 -0.27
C VAL A 41 1.59 -13.55 -0.23
N GLY A 42 2.10 -12.33 0.01
CA GLY A 42 1.35 -11.09 -0.01
C GLY A 42 0.96 -10.66 -1.42
N SER A 43 0.23 -9.56 -1.50
CA SER A 43 -0.25 -8.96 -2.76
C SER A 43 0.27 -7.52 -2.93
N ARG A 44 -0.17 -6.81 -3.98
CA ARG A 44 0.03 -5.38 -4.23
C ARG A 44 1.38 -4.97 -4.80
N GLY A 45 1.81 -5.61 -5.89
CA GLY A 45 2.91 -5.10 -6.71
C GLY A 45 4.22 -4.92 -5.93
N ILE A 46 4.60 -5.95 -5.16
CA ILE A 46 5.90 -5.98 -4.47
C ILE A 46 6.99 -6.24 -5.50
N SER A 47 7.99 -5.37 -5.51
CA SER A 47 9.14 -5.50 -6.41
C SER A 47 9.85 -6.84 -6.20
N ASN A 48 10.21 -7.48 -7.30
CA ASN A 48 10.87 -8.80 -7.30
C ASN A 48 10.15 -9.93 -6.54
N LEU A 49 8.82 -9.80 -6.29
CA LEU A 49 8.07 -10.79 -5.50
C LEU A 49 8.30 -12.22 -5.99
N ALA A 50 8.14 -12.46 -7.29
CA ALA A 50 8.34 -13.80 -7.86
C ALA A 50 9.77 -14.33 -7.64
N LYS A 51 10.79 -13.47 -7.71
CA LYS A 51 12.18 -13.87 -7.43
C LYS A 51 12.40 -14.23 -5.96
N VAL A 52 11.80 -13.45 -5.04
CA VAL A 52 11.88 -13.75 -3.60
C VAL A 52 11.18 -15.07 -3.29
N VAL A 53 9.96 -15.28 -3.83
CA VAL A 53 9.22 -16.54 -3.65
C VAL A 53 10.00 -17.73 -4.18
N ALA A 54 10.56 -17.63 -5.40
CA ALA A 54 11.35 -18.69 -6.01
C ALA A 54 12.60 -19.01 -5.19
N ALA A 55 13.32 -18.00 -4.67
CA ALA A 55 14.47 -18.19 -3.82
C ALA A 55 14.10 -18.91 -2.51
N VAL A 56 13.03 -18.50 -1.83
CA VAL A 56 12.53 -19.16 -0.61
C VAL A 56 12.14 -20.62 -0.88
N ILE A 57 11.44 -20.89 -1.98
CA ILE A 57 11.07 -22.24 -2.38
C ILE A 57 12.33 -23.10 -2.65
N GLY A 58 13.35 -22.52 -3.31
CA GLY A 58 14.63 -23.16 -3.56
C GLY A 58 15.33 -23.58 -2.26
N GLU A 59 15.41 -22.69 -1.27
CA GLU A 59 16.00 -22.96 0.04
C GLU A 59 15.23 -24.04 0.81
N LEU A 60 13.90 -24.02 0.78
CA LEU A 60 13.05 -25.02 1.42
C LEU A 60 13.26 -26.41 0.80
N LYS A 61 13.26 -26.50 -0.54
CA LYS A 61 13.54 -27.76 -1.25
C LYS A 61 14.96 -28.28 -0.96
N SER A 62 15.94 -27.38 -0.90
CA SER A 62 17.33 -27.74 -0.55
C SER A 62 17.47 -28.30 0.86
N ALA A 63 16.60 -27.87 1.78
CA ALA A 63 16.49 -28.42 3.13
C ALA A 63 15.66 -29.73 3.19
N GLY A 64 15.15 -30.23 2.06
CA GLY A 64 14.33 -31.44 1.98
C GLY A 64 12.86 -31.24 2.37
N ALA A 65 12.40 -30.00 2.55
CA ALA A 65 11.00 -29.72 2.85
C ALA A 65 10.12 -29.78 1.57
N GLU A 66 8.82 -29.89 1.78
CA GLU A 66 7.77 -29.94 0.76
C GLU A 66 6.97 -28.60 0.76
N PRO A 67 7.46 -27.54 0.10
CA PRO A 67 6.79 -26.27 0.10
C PRO A 67 5.55 -26.26 -0.80
N PHE A 68 4.55 -25.46 -0.40
CA PHE A 68 3.43 -25.06 -1.23
C PHE A 68 3.11 -23.59 -0.98
N ILE A 69 2.56 -22.91 -2.00
CA ILE A 69 2.21 -21.49 -1.94
C ILE A 69 0.79 -21.33 -1.44
N LEU A 70 0.59 -20.33 -0.57
CA LEU A 70 -0.70 -19.95 -0.03
C LEU A 70 -0.88 -18.44 -0.16
N PRO A 71 -1.96 -17.94 -0.80
CA PRO A 71 -2.25 -16.51 -0.80
C PRO A 71 -2.48 -15.99 0.63
N ALA A 72 -1.67 -15.03 1.06
CA ALA A 72 -1.76 -14.40 2.38
C ALA A 72 -2.19 -12.92 2.20
N MET A 73 -3.43 -12.69 1.77
CA MET A 73 -3.88 -11.37 1.33
C MET A 73 -5.28 -10.98 1.85
N GLY A 74 -5.76 -11.64 2.90
CA GLY A 74 -7.00 -11.28 3.59
C GLY A 74 -8.22 -11.36 2.66
N SER A 75 -8.87 -10.21 2.44
CA SER A 75 -10.06 -10.07 1.60
C SER A 75 -9.78 -9.62 0.16
N HIS A 76 -8.52 -9.56 -0.27
CA HIS A 76 -8.19 -9.18 -1.65
C HIS A 76 -8.68 -10.23 -2.65
N GLY A 77 -8.65 -9.90 -3.94
CA GLY A 77 -9.13 -10.82 -4.99
C GLY A 77 -10.62 -11.12 -4.87
N GLY A 78 -11.42 -10.14 -4.43
CA GLY A 78 -12.86 -10.31 -4.21
C GLY A 78 -13.21 -11.27 -3.08
N ALA A 79 -12.25 -11.63 -2.22
CA ALA A 79 -12.36 -12.63 -1.17
C ALA A 79 -12.77 -14.01 -1.73
N THR A 80 -12.26 -14.39 -2.89
CA THR A 80 -12.47 -15.69 -3.53
C THR A 80 -11.14 -16.42 -3.75
N PRO A 81 -11.11 -17.76 -3.74
CA PRO A 81 -9.91 -18.53 -4.05
C PRO A 81 -9.36 -18.21 -5.44
N GLU A 82 -10.22 -18.15 -6.45
CA GLU A 82 -9.87 -17.88 -7.85
C GLU A 82 -9.28 -16.48 -8.00
N GLY A 83 -9.90 -15.47 -7.37
CA GLY A 83 -9.41 -14.09 -7.40
C GLY A 83 -8.06 -13.94 -6.71
N GLN A 84 -7.81 -14.66 -5.61
CA GLN A 84 -6.52 -14.63 -4.92
C GLN A 84 -5.43 -15.36 -5.73
N ALA A 85 -5.75 -16.49 -6.35
CA ALA A 85 -4.83 -17.20 -7.25
C ALA A 85 -4.50 -16.37 -8.50
N GLY A 86 -5.51 -15.70 -9.07
CA GLY A 86 -5.33 -14.78 -10.20
C GLY A 86 -4.37 -13.63 -9.87
N LEU A 87 -4.52 -13.00 -8.71
CA LEU A 87 -3.59 -11.95 -8.27
C LEU A 87 -2.15 -12.45 -8.13
N LEU A 88 -1.92 -13.66 -7.63
CA LEU A 88 -0.57 -14.25 -7.59
C LEU A 88 -0.03 -14.49 -8.99
N ALA A 89 -0.88 -14.97 -9.91
CA ALA A 89 -0.49 -15.20 -11.31
C ALA A 89 -0.10 -13.91 -12.01
N ASP A 90 -0.80 -12.79 -11.77
CA ASP A 90 -0.45 -11.46 -12.30
C ASP A 90 0.94 -11.00 -11.85
N TYR A 91 1.39 -11.45 -10.66
CA TYR A 91 2.75 -11.18 -10.15
C TYR A 91 3.77 -12.26 -10.55
N GLY A 92 3.41 -13.17 -11.45
CA GLY A 92 4.30 -14.24 -11.92
C GLY A 92 4.48 -15.41 -10.93
N VAL A 93 3.62 -15.51 -9.91
CA VAL A 93 3.64 -16.58 -8.91
C VAL A 93 2.58 -17.62 -9.25
N THR A 94 2.95 -18.64 -10.00
CA THR A 94 2.08 -19.75 -10.44
C THR A 94 2.72 -21.09 -10.12
N GLU A 95 1.95 -22.18 -10.19
CA GLU A 95 2.51 -23.54 -10.06
C GLU A 95 3.60 -23.82 -11.11
N ALA A 96 3.37 -23.35 -12.35
CA ALA A 96 4.32 -23.57 -13.46
C ALA A 96 5.63 -22.82 -13.23
N SER A 97 5.59 -21.55 -12.78
CA SER A 97 6.79 -20.75 -12.56
C SER A 97 7.55 -21.14 -11.29
N MET A 98 6.87 -21.63 -10.24
CA MET A 98 7.45 -21.94 -8.94
C MET A 98 7.75 -23.44 -8.75
N GLY A 99 7.14 -24.31 -9.56
CA GLY A 99 7.32 -25.77 -9.47
C GLY A 99 6.82 -26.36 -8.15
N VAL A 100 5.79 -25.74 -7.54
CA VAL A 100 5.12 -26.18 -6.32
C VAL A 100 3.63 -25.83 -6.39
N PRO A 101 2.74 -26.56 -5.66
CA PRO A 101 1.31 -26.28 -5.68
C PRO A 101 0.97 -24.86 -5.16
N VAL A 102 -0.02 -24.21 -5.77
CA VAL A 102 -0.66 -23.00 -5.26
C VAL A 102 -2.02 -23.38 -4.68
N ARG A 103 -2.16 -23.32 -3.36
CA ARG A 103 -3.37 -23.69 -2.62
C ARG A 103 -4.13 -22.44 -2.21
N ALA A 104 -5.05 -22.02 -3.05
CA ALA A 104 -5.94 -20.90 -2.73
C ALA A 104 -7.19 -21.42 -2.03
N SER A 105 -7.45 -20.94 -0.81
CA SER A 105 -8.64 -21.25 -0.03
C SER A 105 -9.01 -20.05 0.84
N MET A 106 -10.31 -19.83 1.05
CA MET A 106 -10.84 -18.84 1.98
C MET A 106 -11.24 -19.44 3.32
N GLU A 107 -11.07 -20.76 3.51
CA GLU A 107 -11.42 -21.44 4.75
C GLU A 107 -10.48 -21.01 5.89
N ALA A 108 -11.11 -20.64 7.01
CA ALA A 108 -10.42 -20.23 8.22
C ALA A 108 -11.03 -20.90 9.45
N GLU A 109 -10.19 -21.21 10.41
CA GLU A 109 -10.59 -21.78 11.71
C GLU A 109 -10.12 -20.82 12.82
N SER A 110 -10.82 -20.81 13.96
CA SER A 110 -10.44 -19.99 15.10
C SER A 110 -9.24 -20.63 15.82
N LEU A 111 -8.12 -19.90 15.92
CA LEU A 111 -6.96 -20.31 16.73
C LEU A 111 -7.29 -20.27 18.23
N ALA A 112 -8.01 -19.26 18.65
CA ALA A 112 -8.48 -19.03 20.02
C ALA A 112 -9.40 -17.80 20.01
N GLN A 113 -9.97 -17.52 21.19
CA GLN A 113 -10.63 -16.25 21.45
C GLN A 113 -9.71 -15.35 22.27
N VAL A 114 -9.67 -14.04 21.95
CA VAL A 114 -9.07 -13.03 22.82
C VAL A 114 -10.07 -12.59 23.88
N GLU A 115 -9.58 -11.88 24.89
CA GLU A 115 -10.41 -11.30 25.93
C GLU A 115 -11.59 -10.50 25.32
N GLY A 116 -12.81 -10.74 25.80
CA GLY A 116 -14.04 -10.19 25.19
C GLY A 116 -14.69 -11.09 24.15
N GLY A 117 -14.18 -12.34 23.95
CA GLY A 117 -14.84 -13.37 23.14
C GLY A 117 -14.65 -13.24 21.63
N GLN A 118 -13.78 -12.34 21.16
CA GLN A 118 -13.50 -12.21 19.74
C GLN A 118 -12.60 -13.36 19.25
N ASP A 119 -13.05 -14.06 18.19
CA ASP A 119 -12.26 -15.08 17.53
C ASP A 119 -11.06 -14.51 16.80
N VAL A 120 -10.00 -15.34 16.71
CA VAL A 120 -8.80 -15.12 15.88
C VAL A 120 -8.80 -16.11 14.72
N PRO A 121 -9.50 -15.80 13.62
CA PRO A 121 -9.58 -16.70 12.46
C PRO A 121 -8.22 -16.80 11.77
N TRP A 122 -7.85 -18.01 11.33
CA TRP A 122 -6.63 -18.26 10.59
C TRP A 122 -6.80 -19.36 9.55
N SER A 123 -6.03 -19.33 8.48
CA SER A 123 -6.15 -20.22 7.33
C SER A 123 -6.06 -21.70 7.73
N ARG A 124 -7.07 -22.50 7.38
CA ARG A 124 -7.07 -23.96 7.56
C ARG A 124 -5.90 -24.62 6.85
N GLU A 125 -5.60 -24.20 5.60
CA GLU A 125 -4.45 -24.74 4.85
C GLU A 125 -3.11 -24.48 5.53
N ALA A 126 -2.96 -23.29 6.15
CA ALA A 126 -1.76 -22.94 6.89
C ALA A 126 -1.66 -23.72 8.22
N LEU A 127 -2.78 -23.99 8.90
CA LEU A 127 -2.83 -24.81 10.11
C LEU A 127 -2.51 -26.28 9.83
N ALA A 128 -2.87 -26.76 8.64
CA ALA A 128 -2.57 -28.14 8.23
C ALA A 128 -1.11 -28.35 7.78
N ALA A 129 -0.31 -27.29 7.72
CA ALA A 129 1.12 -27.36 7.41
C ALA A 129 1.94 -27.63 8.68
N ASP A 130 3.14 -28.22 8.54
CA ASP A 130 4.08 -28.41 9.64
C ASP A 130 4.83 -27.12 9.98
N GLY A 131 4.83 -26.14 9.06
CA GLY A 131 5.42 -24.83 9.26
C GLY A 131 4.93 -23.80 8.26
N VAL A 132 5.02 -22.54 8.64
CA VAL A 132 4.56 -21.39 7.83
C VAL A 132 5.65 -20.35 7.74
N ILE A 133 5.93 -19.87 6.54
CA ILE A 133 6.77 -18.70 6.25
C ILE A 133 5.92 -17.70 5.50
N VAL A 134 5.91 -16.42 5.92
CA VAL A 134 5.22 -15.35 5.18
C VAL A 134 6.22 -14.47 4.46
N ILE A 135 5.87 -14.04 3.25
CA ILE A 135 6.66 -13.12 2.42
C ILE A 135 5.84 -11.86 2.21
N ASN A 136 6.34 -10.71 2.64
CA ASN A 136 5.66 -9.45 2.42
C ASN A 136 6.58 -8.25 2.47
N ARG A 137 6.12 -7.15 1.84
CA ARG A 137 6.73 -5.84 1.99
C ARG A 137 6.43 -5.26 3.36
N VAL A 138 7.46 -4.67 3.99
CA VAL A 138 7.35 -3.87 5.22
C VAL A 138 7.37 -2.40 4.85
N LYS A 139 6.35 -1.66 5.26
CA LYS A 139 6.24 -0.21 5.10
C LYS A 139 5.24 0.39 6.09
N PRO A 140 5.30 1.72 6.36
CA PRO A 140 4.27 2.42 7.11
C PRO A 140 2.86 2.13 6.59
N HIS A 141 1.91 2.06 7.50
CA HIS A 141 0.51 1.80 7.15
C HIS A 141 -0.16 3.07 6.60
N THR A 142 -1.16 2.90 5.73
CA THR A 142 -1.95 4.01 5.17
C THR A 142 -3.05 4.49 6.12
N ASP A 143 -3.47 3.67 7.09
CA ASP A 143 -4.64 3.96 7.92
C ASP A 143 -4.26 4.45 9.33
N PHE A 144 -3.01 4.28 9.74
CA PHE A 144 -2.53 4.68 11.06
C PHE A 144 -1.01 4.92 11.07
N ALA A 145 -0.56 5.79 11.98
CA ALA A 145 0.85 5.98 12.30
C ALA A 145 1.23 5.13 13.51
N GLY A 146 2.47 4.62 13.55
CA GLY A 146 3.00 3.81 14.65
C GLY A 146 4.23 3.03 14.22
N PRO A 147 4.88 2.33 15.17
CA PRO A 147 6.04 1.49 14.87
C PRO A 147 5.71 0.26 14.01
N MET A 148 4.45 -0.20 14.06
CA MET A 148 3.97 -1.27 13.19
C MET A 148 3.29 -0.71 11.95
N GLY A 149 3.48 -1.37 10.81
CA GLY A 149 2.92 -0.96 9.54
C GLY A 149 2.23 -2.10 8.79
N SER A 150 2.30 -2.03 7.46
CA SER A 150 2.07 -3.19 6.60
C SER A 150 3.35 -4.00 6.58
N GLY A 151 3.30 -5.27 7.02
CA GLY A 151 4.48 -6.11 7.14
C GLY A 151 4.13 -7.57 7.42
N LEU A 152 5.07 -8.30 8.01
CA LEU A 152 4.94 -9.72 8.30
C LEU A 152 3.85 -10.00 9.34
N THR A 153 3.82 -9.23 10.43
CA THR A 153 2.79 -9.37 11.48
C THR A 153 1.40 -9.18 10.92
N LYS A 154 1.20 -8.18 10.06
CA LYS A 154 -0.09 -7.96 9.39
C LYS A 154 -0.44 -9.12 8.45
N MET A 155 0.53 -9.68 7.74
CA MET A 155 0.29 -10.85 6.88
C MET A 155 -0.10 -12.08 7.69
N LEU A 156 0.53 -12.29 8.84
CA LEU A 156 0.17 -13.39 9.75
C LEU A 156 -1.24 -13.23 10.31
N VAL A 157 -1.63 -12.03 10.72
CA VAL A 157 -2.94 -11.77 11.35
C VAL A 157 -4.05 -11.60 10.32
N VAL A 158 -3.87 -10.69 9.37
CA VAL A 158 -4.92 -10.28 8.41
C VAL A 158 -4.83 -11.10 7.13
N GLY A 159 -3.62 -11.28 6.60
CA GLY A 159 -3.39 -12.01 5.35
C GLY A 159 -3.81 -13.48 5.45
N LEU A 160 -3.24 -14.21 6.40
CA LEU A 160 -3.59 -15.60 6.70
C LEU A 160 -4.89 -15.74 7.51
N GLY A 161 -5.39 -14.67 8.11
CA GLY A 161 -6.73 -14.62 8.69
C GLY A 161 -7.86 -14.70 7.67
N LYS A 162 -7.52 -14.57 6.37
CA LYS A 162 -8.47 -14.57 5.25
C LYS A 162 -9.51 -13.45 5.41
N HIS A 163 -10.64 -13.55 4.76
CA HIS A 163 -11.72 -12.57 4.88
C HIS A 163 -12.23 -12.45 6.33
N ALA A 164 -12.37 -13.58 7.03
CA ALA A 164 -12.84 -13.61 8.41
C ALA A 164 -11.88 -12.86 9.35
N GLY A 165 -10.56 -13.09 9.25
CA GLY A 165 -9.55 -12.40 10.03
C GLY A 165 -9.43 -10.92 9.70
N ALA A 166 -9.54 -10.56 8.42
CA ALA A 166 -9.58 -9.16 8.00
C ALA A 166 -10.78 -8.43 8.62
N SER A 167 -11.97 -9.03 8.58
CA SER A 167 -13.18 -8.46 9.18
C SER A 167 -13.06 -8.34 10.70
N ALA A 168 -12.54 -9.36 11.38
CA ALA A 168 -12.29 -9.34 12.83
C ALA A 168 -11.30 -8.23 13.23
N TYR A 169 -10.19 -8.11 12.50
CA TYR A 169 -9.19 -7.06 12.73
C TYR A 169 -9.78 -5.65 12.57
N HIS A 170 -10.45 -5.37 11.45
CA HIS A 170 -11.03 -4.05 11.23
C HIS A 170 -12.16 -3.70 12.21
N ALA A 171 -12.93 -4.69 12.68
CA ALA A 171 -13.93 -4.47 13.71
C ALA A 171 -13.28 -4.08 15.04
N ALA A 172 -12.21 -4.80 15.46
CA ALA A 172 -11.46 -4.47 16.67
C ALA A 172 -10.78 -3.11 16.59
N ALA A 173 -10.27 -2.75 15.41
CA ALA A 173 -9.55 -1.49 15.20
C ALA A 173 -10.41 -0.24 15.45
N LEU A 174 -11.73 -0.31 15.24
CA LEU A 174 -12.64 0.81 15.52
C LEU A 174 -12.71 1.18 17.02
N THR A 175 -12.46 0.22 17.91
CA THR A 175 -12.53 0.43 19.37
C THR A 175 -11.17 0.53 20.03
N LEU A 176 -10.18 -0.22 19.53
CA LEU A 176 -8.84 -0.31 20.12
C LEU A 176 -7.80 0.57 19.43
N GLY A 177 -8.10 1.05 18.22
CA GLY A 177 -7.10 1.56 17.28
C GLY A 177 -6.42 0.42 16.50
N TYR A 178 -5.88 0.75 15.35
CA TYR A 178 -5.36 -0.26 14.39
C TYR A 178 -4.17 -1.04 14.92
N GLU A 179 -3.20 -0.35 15.52
CA GLU A 179 -2.00 -0.99 16.06
C GLU A 179 -2.31 -1.91 17.24
N ALA A 180 -3.08 -1.41 18.22
CA ALA A 180 -3.44 -2.21 19.37
C ALA A 180 -4.27 -3.44 19.00
N ALA A 181 -5.18 -3.32 18.04
CA ALA A 181 -5.94 -4.45 17.49
C ALA A 181 -5.02 -5.46 16.82
N LEU A 182 -4.06 -4.99 15.99
CA LEU A 182 -3.09 -5.86 15.34
C LEU A 182 -2.27 -6.65 16.36
N MET A 183 -1.68 -5.97 17.33
CA MET A 183 -0.81 -6.59 18.34
C MET A 183 -1.56 -7.55 19.25
N ARG A 184 -2.81 -7.24 19.59
CA ARG A 184 -3.69 -8.12 20.37
C ARG A 184 -3.93 -9.47 19.65
N LEU A 185 -4.27 -9.42 18.36
CA LEU A 185 -4.49 -10.63 17.57
C LEU A 185 -3.17 -11.35 17.28
N ALA A 186 -2.10 -10.62 16.99
CA ALA A 186 -0.76 -11.16 16.73
C ALA A 186 -0.24 -12.01 17.90
N LYS A 187 -0.48 -11.58 19.15
CA LYS A 187 -0.09 -12.37 20.34
C LYS A 187 -0.66 -13.79 20.31
N VAL A 188 -1.90 -13.95 19.87
CA VAL A 188 -2.52 -15.29 19.74
C VAL A 188 -1.91 -16.05 18.57
N VAL A 189 -1.74 -15.39 17.42
CA VAL A 189 -1.18 -16.01 16.20
C VAL A 189 0.23 -16.53 16.47
N PHE A 190 1.13 -15.71 17.04
CA PHE A 190 2.49 -16.15 17.39
C PHE A 190 2.54 -17.28 18.43
N ALA A 191 1.56 -17.34 19.34
CA ALA A 191 1.53 -18.37 20.37
C ALA A 191 0.93 -19.70 19.89
N ARG A 192 0.11 -19.71 18.84
CA ARG A 192 -0.70 -20.88 18.46
C ARG A 192 -0.45 -21.41 17.06
N ALA A 193 0.01 -20.56 16.13
CA ALA A 193 0.23 -20.95 14.75
C ALA A 193 1.64 -21.53 14.54
N PRO A 194 1.84 -22.46 13.58
CA PRO A 194 3.12 -23.10 13.32
C PRO A 194 4.05 -22.20 12.50
N ILE A 195 4.38 -21.01 13.01
CA ILE A 195 5.19 -20.03 12.29
C ILE A 195 6.66 -20.39 12.42
N LEU A 196 7.36 -20.58 11.31
CA LEU A 196 8.82 -20.72 11.25
C LEU A 196 9.51 -19.36 11.17
N GLY A 197 8.93 -18.45 10.39
CA GLY A 197 9.50 -17.12 10.19
C GLY A 197 8.83 -16.34 9.08
N GLY A 198 9.52 -15.32 8.60
CA GLY A 198 9.07 -14.50 7.50
C GLY A 198 10.20 -13.87 6.70
N VAL A 199 9.88 -13.44 5.49
CA VAL A 199 10.79 -12.71 4.60
C VAL A 199 10.25 -11.29 4.41
N ALA A 200 10.94 -10.33 5.01
CA ALA A 200 10.63 -8.92 4.93
C ALA A 200 11.29 -8.31 3.69
N ILE A 201 10.53 -7.56 2.92
CA ILE A 201 10.99 -6.81 1.76
C ILE A 201 10.83 -5.33 2.05
N VAL A 202 11.87 -4.53 1.90
CA VAL A 202 11.81 -3.06 1.96
C VAL A 202 12.10 -2.52 0.56
N GLU A 203 11.28 -1.59 0.11
CA GLU A 203 11.42 -0.92 -1.18
C GLU A 203 11.88 0.53 -0.96
N ASN A 204 12.64 1.04 -1.93
CA ASN A 204 13.02 2.45 -1.99
C ASN A 204 11.93 3.31 -2.68
N ALA A 205 12.19 4.61 -2.80
CA ALA A 205 11.27 5.57 -3.42
C ALA A 205 11.01 5.33 -4.92
N MET A 206 11.86 4.54 -5.59
CA MET A 206 11.69 4.13 -6.99
C MET A 206 10.99 2.77 -7.11
N HIS A 207 10.49 2.25 -5.99
CA HIS A 207 9.87 0.92 -5.88
C HIS A 207 10.83 -0.25 -6.20
N ASP A 208 12.16 -0.02 -6.12
CA ASP A 208 13.13 -1.10 -6.21
C ASP A 208 13.30 -1.77 -4.85
N THR A 209 13.65 -3.07 -4.88
CA THR A 209 13.95 -3.82 -3.67
C THR A 209 15.26 -3.32 -3.06
N ALA A 210 15.16 -2.60 -1.96
CA ALA A 210 16.31 -2.05 -1.22
C ALA A 210 16.85 -3.02 -0.16
N ARG A 211 15.99 -3.90 0.38
CA ARG A 211 16.37 -4.92 1.38
C ARG A 211 15.48 -6.14 1.29
N VAL A 212 16.08 -7.31 1.48
CA VAL A 212 15.37 -8.57 1.77
C VAL A 212 16.00 -9.16 3.04
N GLU A 213 15.18 -9.44 4.04
CA GLU A 213 15.66 -9.98 5.33
C GLU A 213 14.78 -11.16 5.76
N VAL A 214 15.42 -12.30 6.04
CA VAL A 214 14.73 -13.49 6.55
C VAL A 214 14.79 -13.47 8.08
N LEU A 215 13.63 -13.57 8.72
CA LEU A 215 13.48 -13.50 10.17
C LEU A 215 12.88 -14.80 10.71
N ALA A 216 13.44 -15.31 11.79
CA ALA A 216 12.78 -16.35 12.60
C ALA A 216 11.51 -15.78 13.27
N ALA A 217 10.55 -16.64 13.60
CA ALA A 217 9.26 -16.22 14.14
C ALA A 217 9.36 -15.32 15.37
N ASP A 218 10.26 -15.62 16.28
CA ASP A 218 10.51 -14.90 17.55
C ASP A 218 11.20 -13.53 17.31
N ALA A 219 11.92 -13.37 16.21
CA ALA A 219 12.58 -12.12 15.84
C ALA A 219 11.63 -11.10 15.20
N ILE A 220 10.53 -11.55 14.57
CA ILE A 220 9.61 -10.67 13.83
C ILE A 220 9.10 -9.51 14.68
N PRO A 221 8.54 -9.72 15.90
CA PRO A 221 7.95 -8.62 16.67
C PRO A 221 8.93 -7.51 17.06
N GLY A 222 10.21 -7.85 17.24
CA GLY A 222 11.26 -6.88 17.60
C GLY A 222 11.86 -6.19 16.37
N ARG A 223 12.08 -6.93 15.27
CA ARG A 223 12.79 -6.43 14.10
C ARG A 223 11.89 -5.69 13.10
N GLU A 224 10.63 -6.08 12.97
CA GLU A 224 9.71 -5.46 12.01
C GLU A 224 9.49 -3.95 12.25
N PRO A 225 9.35 -3.43 13.49
CA PRO A 225 9.30 -1.99 13.73
C PRO A 225 10.51 -1.22 13.21
N GLU A 226 11.72 -1.78 13.35
CA GLU A 226 12.95 -1.16 12.84
C GLU A 226 12.96 -1.11 11.31
N LEU A 227 12.54 -2.20 10.66
CA LEU A 227 12.39 -2.26 9.21
C LEU A 227 11.30 -1.30 8.71
N CYS A 228 10.22 -1.13 9.48
CA CYS A 228 9.17 -0.16 9.16
C CYS A 228 9.69 1.29 9.25
N ALA A 229 10.49 1.59 10.26
CA ALA A 229 11.14 2.90 10.41
C ALA A 229 12.15 3.15 9.27
N GLU A 230 12.94 2.14 8.89
CA GLU A 230 13.85 2.21 7.74
C GLU A 230 13.06 2.47 6.44
N ALA A 231 11.99 1.70 6.19
CA ALA A 231 11.12 1.89 5.03
C ALA A 231 10.51 3.31 4.99
N ALA A 232 10.12 3.86 6.13
CA ALA A 232 9.59 5.23 6.21
C ALA A 232 10.56 6.28 5.68
N THR A 233 11.87 6.10 5.90
CA THR A 233 12.91 7.02 5.39
C THR A 233 13.12 6.92 3.88
N MET A 234 12.69 5.82 3.27
CA MET A 234 12.85 5.55 1.84
C MET A 234 11.56 5.81 1.05
N MET A 235 10.42 6.03 1.72
CA MET A 235 9.16 6.31 1.02
C MET A 235 9.22 7.62 0.25
N PRO A 236 8.67 7.66 -0.98
CA PRO A 236 8.52 8.91 -1.69
C PRO A 236 7.51 9.80 -0.96
N ALA A 237 7.81 11.10 -0.88
CA ALA A 237 6.95 12.10 -0.28
C ALA A 237 6.89 13.35 -1.16
N LEU A 238 5.82 14.12 -1.05
CA LEU A 238 5.75 15.43 -1.67
C LEU A 238 6.73 16.38 -0.95
N PRO A 239 7.56 17.14 -1.70
CA PRO A 239 8.65 17.94 -1.12
C PRO A 239 8.18 19.32 -0.61
N PHE A 240 6.89 19.46 -0.29
CA PHE A 240 6.28 20.71 0.16
C PHE A 240 5.48 20.50 1.43
N ASP A 241 5.69 21.30 2.47
CA ASP A 241 4.96 21.20 3.74
C ASP A 241 3.50 21.61 3.62
N GLU A 242 3.20 22.54 2.69
CA GLU A 242 1.85 23.11 2.50
C GLU A 242 1.55 23.30 1.01
N ILE A 243 0.39 22.83 0.60
CA ILE A 243 -0.10 22.84 -0.79
C ILE A 243 -1.53 23.38 -0.79
N ASP A 244 -1.82 24.36 -1.65
CA ASP A 244 -3.15 24.94 -1.77
C ASP A 244 -4.06 24.03 -2.61
N LEU A 245 -3.54 23.48 -3.71
CA LEU A 245 -4.27 22.54 -4.55
C LEU A 245 -3.32 21.42 -5.01
N LEU A 246 -3.66 20.18 -4.65
CA LEU A 246 -3.05 18.97 -5.21
C LEU A 246 -3.97 18.42 -6.32
N ILE A 247 -3.43 18.31 -7.52
CA ILE A 247 -4.10 17.66 -8.65
C ILE A 247 -3.50 16.25 -8.77
N VAL A 248 -4.36 15.23 -8.68
CA VAL A 248 -3.99 13.81 -8.82
C VAL A 248 -4.62 13.28 -10.09
N ASP A 249 -3.81 12.92 -11.07
CA ASP A 249 -4.31 12.47 -12.35
C ASP A 249 -5.07 11.15 -12.25
N GLN A 250 -4.58 10.20 -11.44
CA GLN A 250 -5.21 8.89 -11.28
C GLN A 250 -5.11 8.36 -9.84
N ILE A 251 -6.15 7.66 -9.42
CA ILE A 251 -6.16 6.85 -8.20
C ILE A 251 -6.53 5.41 -8.53
N GLY A 252 -6.15 4.46 -7.67
CA GLY A 252 -6.50 3.06 -7.87
C GLY A 252 -5.95 2.13 -6.80
N LYS A 253 -6.53 0.94 -6.71
CA LYS A 253 -6.09 -0.13 -5.79
C LYS A 253 -4.69 -0.65 -6.09
N ASN A 254 -4.25 -0.57 -7.33
CA ASN A 254 -2.90 -0.86 -7.78
C ASN A 254 -1.89 0.18 -7.28
N ILE A 255 -2.31 1.43 -7.08
CA ILE A 255 -1.49 2.51 -6.52
C ILE A 255 -1.40 2.39 -5.00
N SER A 256 -2.54 2.37 -4.32
CA SER A 256 -2.60 2.26 -2.86
C SER A 256 -3.84 1.48 -2.42
N GLY A 257 -3.76 0.83 -1.26
CA GLY A 257 -4.92 0.19 -0.64
C GLY A 257 -6.09 1.12 -0.38
N THR A 258 -5.81 2.39 -0.25
CA THR A 258 -6.75 3.51 -0.05
C THR A 258 -6.94 4.33 -1.33
N GLY A 259 -6.59 3.79 -2.50
CA GLY A 259 -6.68 4.47 -3.79
C GLY A 259 -5.58 5.48 -4.06
N MET A 260 -5.32 6.36 -3.11
CA MET A 260 -4.14 7.24 -2.95
C MET A 260 -3.44 6.90 -1.65
N ASP A 261 -2.11 7.03 -1.60
CA ASP A 261 -1.37 6.82 -0.35
C ASP A 261 -1.61 8.00 0.60
N THR A 262 -2.20 7.73 1.75
CA THR A 262 -2.55 8.71 2.77
C THR A 262 -1.33 9.37 3.39
N ASN A 263 -0.17 8.69 3.44
CA ASN A 263 1.09 9.28 3.88
C ASN A 263 1.57 10.35 2.89
N THR A 264 1.33 10.17 1.59
CA THR A 264 1.69 11.15 0.55
C THR A 264 0.79 12.37 0.59
N ILE A 265 -0.53 12.18 0.80
CA ILE A 265 -1.50 13.28 0.77
C ILE A 265 -1.76 13.91 2.14
N GLY A 266 -1.16 13.40 3.22
CA GLY A 266 -1.30 13.93 4.58
C GLY A 266 -2.73 13.85 5.14
N ARG A 267 -3.53 12.84 4.76
CA ARG A 267 -4.92 12.68 5.20
C ARG A 267 -5.20 11.29 5.75
N GLY A 268 -5.94 11.22 6.85
CA GLY A 268 -6.38 9.95 7.43
C GLY A 268 -7.62 9.38 6.76
N VAL A 269 -7.77 8.05 6.74
CA VAL A 269 -8.91 7.34 6.12
C VAL A 269 -10.24 7.53 6.85
N HIS A 270 -10.22 7.89 8.14
CA HIS A 270 -11.41 8.11 8.96
C HIS A 270 -11.73 9.58 9.20
N GLY A 271 -10.94 10.47 8.65
CA GLY A 271 -11.04 11.89 8.74
C GLY A 271 -9.77 12.51 8.15
N TYR A 272 -9.79 13.78 7.89
CA TYR A 272 -8.64 14.50 7.37
C TYR A 272 -8.43 15.78 8.18
N ASN A 273 -7.19 16.21 8.23
CA ASN A 273 -6.83 17.45 8.88
C ASN A 273 -7.37 18.60 8.08
N LEU A 274 -8.13 19.45 8.74
CA LEU A 274 -8.84 20.55 8.11
C LEU A 274 -8.20 21.89 8.38
N MET A 275 -7.32 21.97 9.40
CA MET A 275 -6.73 23.24 9.84
C MET A 275 -5.20 23.18 9.84
N PRO A 276 -4.53 24.27 9.46
CA PRO A 276 -3.08 24.37 9.61
C PRO A 276 -2.67 24.19 11.05
N GLY A 277 -1.61 23.40 11.27
CA GLY A 277 -1.09 23.14 12.61
C GLY A 277 -1.61 21.87 13.29
N ASP A 278 -2.56 21.16 12.68
CA ASP A 278 -2.90 19.82 13.11
C ASP A 278 -1.68 18.91 12.95
N ALA A 279 -1.22 18.31 14.04
CA ALA A 279 0.08 17.63 14.15
C ALA A 279 0.24 16.38 13.25
N LEU A 280 -0.79 15.98 12.52
CA LEU A 280 -0.85 14.71 11.80
C LEU A 280 -0.60 14.84 10.29
N ALA A 281 -0.52 16.05 9.73
CA ALA A 281 -0.48 16.21 8.29
C ALA A 281 0.76 16.95 7.78
N LYS A 282 1.68 16.19 7.25
CA LYS A 282 2.65 16.71 6.29
C LYS A 282 2.62 15.82 5.04
N PRO A 283 2.37 16.41 3.86
CA PRO A 283 2.01 17.83 3.62
C PRO A 283 0.61 18.19 4.12
N PHE A 284 0.41 19.45 4.51
CA PHE A 284 -0.93 19.98 4.69
C PHE A 284 -1.48 20.43 3.31
N ILE A 285 -2.62 19.86 2.89
CA ILE A 285 -3.21 20.13 1.57
C ILE A 285 -4.61 20.66 1.74
N TRP A 286 -4.83 21.90 1.29
CA TRP A 286 -6.14 22.55 1.38
C TRP A 286 -7.19 21.89 0.52
N ARG A 287 -6.85 21.59 -0.74
CA ARG A 287 -7.76 20.99 -1.72
C ARG A 287 -7.06 19.88 -2.48
N ILE A 288 -7.77 18.78 -2.68
CA ILE A 288 -7.35 17.70 -3.58
C ILE A 288 -8.39 17.56 -4.68
N PHE A 289 -7.93 17.59 -5.92
CA PHE A 289 -8.71 17.29 -7.11
C PHE A 289 -8.21 16.00 -7.73
N VAL A 290 -9.10 15.00 -7.83
CA VAL A 290 -8.81 13.71 -8.46
C VAL A 290 -9.49 13.63 -9.81
N ARG A 291 -8.71 13.40 -10.87
CA ARG A 291 -9.18 13.47 -12.26
C ARG A 291 -9.75 12.15 -12.79
N GLY A 292 -9.19 11.00 -12.39
CA GLY A 292 -9.54 9.72 -12.98
C GLY A 292 -9.18 8.51 -12.14
N LEU A 293 -9.60 7.34 -12.63
CA LEU A 293 -9.26 6.03 -12.10
C LEU A 293 -8.25 5.33 -13.00
N THR A 294 -7.37 4.50 -12.45
CA THR A 294 -6.59 3.57 -13.24
C THR A 294 -7.47 2.47 -13.82
N PRO A 295 -7.17 1.93 -15.01
CA PRO A 295 -7.89 0.76 -15.54
C PRO A 295 -7.83 -0.45 -14.61
N GLU A 296 -6.68 -0.67 -13.96
CA GLU A 296 -6.38 -1.80 -13.07
C GLU A 296 -7.20 -1.79 -11.77
N THR A 297 -7.80 -0.66 -11.41
CA THR A 297 -8.69 -0.60 -10.23
C THR A 297 -10.08 -1.18 -10.51
N HIS A 298 -10.43 -1.46 -11.78
CA HIS A 298 -11.72 -2.01 -12.19
C HIS A 298 -12.91 -1.28 -11.57
N GLY A 299 -12.88 0.05 -11.59
CA GLY A 299 -13.93 0.91 -11.04
C GLY A 299 -13.99 1.02 -9.50
N ASN A 300 -13.10 0.35 -8.78
CA ASN A 300 -13.02 0.52 -7.32
C ASN A 300 -12.36 1.86 -6.98
N ALA A 301 -13.19 2.87 -6.72
CA ALA A 301 -12.78 4.23 -6.45
C ALA A 301 -12.52 4.52 -4.96
N ILE A 302 -12.13 3.53 -4.16
CA ILE A 302 -11.80 3.79 -2.74
C ILE A 302 -10.73 4.89 -2.64
N GLY A 303 -10.93 5.80 -1.70
CA GLY A 303 -10.06 6.96 -1.49
C GLY A 303 -10.56 8.23 -2.18
N ILE A 304 -11.51 8.14 -3.12
CA ILE A 304 -12.09 9.32 -3.74
C ILE A 304 -12.70 10.28 -2.71
N GLY A 305 -13.24 9.75 -1.61
CA GLY A 305 -13.82 10.55 -0.53
C GLY A 305 -12.80 11.35 0.31
N LEU A 306 -11.52 11.22 0.01
CA LEU A 306 -10.45 12.07 0.59
C LEU A 306 -10.18 13.33 -0.25
N ALA A 307 -10.84 13.47 -1.40
CA ALA A 307 -10.73 14.64 -2.26
C ALA A 307 -11.91 15.61 -2.05
N GLU A 308 -11.74 16.88 -2.41
CA GLU A 308 -12.80 17.89 -2.46
C GLU A 308 -13.48 17.93 -3.81
N ALA A 309 -12.77 17.60 -4.89
CA ALA A 309 -13.29 17.66 -6.25
C ALA A 309 -12.90 16.43 -7.08
N THR A 310 -13.75 16.12 -8.05
CA THR A 310 -13.50 15.11 -9.07
C THR A 310 -14.18 15.50 -10.39
N THR A 311 -14.21 14.58 -11.37
CA THR A 311 -14.87 14.76 -12.64
C THR A 311 -16.05 13.82 -12.80
N LYS A 312 -17.05 14.21 -13.57
CA LYS A 312 -18.18 13.33 -13.93
C LYS A 312 -17.70 12.06 -14.67
N ARG A 313 -16.63 12.16 -15.47
CA ARG A 313 -16.05 10.99 -16.13
C ARG A 313 -15.49 9.97 -15.13
N LEU A 314 -14.88 10.43 -14.02
CA LEU A 314 -14.46 9.51 -12.93
C LEU A 314 -15.68 8.88 -12.30
N VAL A 315 -16.69 9.67 -11.92
CA VAL A 315 -17.91 9.16 -11.26
C VAL A 315 -18.62 8.13 -12.14
N ALA A 316 -18.69 8.35 -13.46
CA ALA A 316 -19.27 7.40 -14.41
C ALA A 316 -18.47 6.08 -14.50
N GLY A 317 -17.18 6.09 -14.18
CA GLY A 317 -16.32 4.90 -14.14
C GLY A 317 -16.36 4.11 -12.83
N VAL A 318 -17.13 4.54 -11.82
CA VAL A 318 -17.18 3.91 -10.52
C VAL A 318 -18.06 2.65 -10.53
N ASP A 319 -17.48 1.51 -10.16
CA ASP A 319 -18.25 0.33 -9.76
C ASP A 319 -18.71 0.49 -8.30
N ALA A 320 -19.96 0.90 -8.13
CA ALA A 320 -20.54 1.14 -6.81
C ALA A 320 -20.62 -0.13 -5.93
N ALA A 321 -20.69 -1.32 -6.52
CA ALA A 321 -20.72 -2.57 -5.78
C ALA A 321 -19.34 -2.92 -5.25
N ALA A 322 -18.30 -2.84 -6.09
CA ALA A 322 -16.91 -3.05 -5.70
C ALA A 322 -16.47 -2.03 -4.63
N LEU A 323 -16.78 -0.75 -4.83
CA LEU A 323 -16.48 0.31 -3.87
C LEU A 323 -17.14 0.06 -2.51
N ARG A 324 -18.45 -0.21 -2.50
CA ARG A 324 -19.23 -0.50 -1.28
C ARG A 324 -18.70 -1.71 -0.52
N THR A 325 -18.45 -2.81 -1.22
CA THR A 325 -17.89 -4.03 -0.61
C THR A 325 -16.56 -3.74 0.04
N ASN A 326 -15.69 -3.00 -0.63
CA ASN A 326 -14.37 -2.67 -0.11
C ASN A 326 -14.44 -1.81 1.16
N VAL A 327 -15.19 -0.69 1.15
CA VAL A 327 -15.24 0.21 2.30
C VAL A 327 -15.99 -0.36 3.50
N LEU A 328 -16.98 -1.22 3.28
CA LEU A 328 -17.66 -1.93 4.38
C LEU A 328 -16.74 -2.96 5.04
N THR A 329 -15.93 -3.66 4.25
CA THR A 329 -14.95 -4.62 4.78
C THR A 329 -13.82 -3.92 5.55
N SER A 330 -13.27 -2.81 5.00
CA SER A 330 -12.20 -2.04 5.64
C SER A 330 -12.68 -1.08 6.72
N ARG A 331 -13.99 -0.89 6.86
CA ARG A 331 -14.62 0.10 7.75
C ARG A 331 -14.26 1.56 7.47
N ALA A 332 -13.59 1.85 6.36
CA ALA A 332 -13.19 3.19 5.93
C ALA A 332 -14.27 3.84 5.04
N VAL A 333 -15.49 3.94 5.56
CA VAL A 333 -16.68 4.37 4.77
C VAL A 333 -16.56 5.80 4.23
N GLN A 334 -15.78 6.66 4.88
CA GLN A 334 -15.50 8.03 4.41
C GLN A 334 -14.79 8.04 3.06
N CYS A 335 -13.96 7.04 2.79
CA CYS A 335 -13.20 6.91 1.53
C CYS A 335 -14.09 6.64 0.30
N ALA A 336 -15.39 6.35 0.49
CA ALA A 336 -16.36 6.13 -0.59
C ALA A 336 -17.28 7.33 -0.85
N LYS A 337 -17.19 8.42 -0.07
CA LYS A 337 -17.96 9.61 -0.35
C LYS A 337 -17.57 10.21 -1.70
N LEU A 338 -18.52 10.53 -2.54
CA LEU A 338 -18.25 11.24 -3.78
C LEU A 338 -18.05 12.72 -3.48
N PRO A 339 -16.93 13.34 -3.88
CA PRO A 339 -16.71 14.77 -3.79
C PRO A 339 -17.54 15.51 -4.83
N MET A 340 -17.47 16.86 -4.85
CA MET A 340 -18.09 17.67 -5.91
C MET A 340 -17.52 17.23 -7.27
N ASP A 341 -18.42 16.94 -8.22
CA ASP A 341 -18.05 16.53 -9.56
C ASP A 341 -18.28 17.64 -10.59
N PHE A 342 -17.35 17.77 -11.52
CA PHE A 342 -17.34 18.81 -12.56
C PHE A 342 -17.29 18.17 -13.95
N GLU A 343 -17.77 18.91 -14.98
CA GLU A 343 -17.73 18.44 -16.37
C GLU A 343 -16.29 18.32 -16.87
N THR A 344 -15.46 19.34 -16.56
CA THR A 344 -14.08 19.44 -17.06
C THR A 344 -13.06 19.64 -15.95
N ASP A 345 -11.80 19.38 -16.26
CA ASP A 345 -10.69 19.65 -15.34
C ASP A 345 -10.53 21.14 -15.08
N ALA A 346 -10.75 21.98 -16.09
CA ALA A 346 -10.67 23.43 -15.98
C ALA A 346 -11.69 23.97 -14.97
N GLU A 347 -12.95 23.53 -15.06
CA GLU A 347 -13.99 23.92 -14.10
C GLU A 347 -13.62 23.52 -12.66
N ALA A 348 -13.18 22.26 -12.46
CA ALA A 348 -12.79 21.77 -11.15
C ALA A 348 -11.65 22.60 -10.55
N ILE A 349 -10.59 22.84 -11.33
CA ILE A 349 -9.41 23.60 -10.90
C ILE A 349 -9.80 25.04 -10.54
N HIS A 350 -10.58 25.72 -11.38
CA HIS A 350 -11.06 27.07 -11.11
C HIS A 350 -11.91 27.12 -9.83
N ALA A 351 -12.83 26.18 -9.63
CA ALA A 351 -13.66 26.11 -8.44
C ALA A 351 -12.82 25.88 -7.15
N MET A 352 -11.83 24.99 -7.22
CA MET A 352 -10.96 24.73 -6.08
C MET A 352 -10.10 25.93 -5.72
N LEU A 353 -9.51 26.62 -6.70
CA LEU A 353 -8.73 27.83 -6.48
C LEU A 353 -9.60 28.97 -5.93
N ALA A 354 -10.81 29.18 -6.48
CA ALA A 354 -11.75 30.17 -6.00
C ALA A 354 -12.25 29.93 -4.56
N SER A 355 -12.15 28.69 -4.08
CA SER A 355 -12.54 28.30 -2.71
C SER A 355 -11.43 28.49 -1.67
N LEU A 356 -10.25 28.97 -2.05
CA LEU A 356 -9.16 29.27 -1.14
C LEU A 356 -9.37 30.64 -0.44
N SER A 357 -8.66 30.86 0.66
CA SER A 357 -8.71 32.13 1.38
C SER A 357 -8.14 33.31 0.58
N ASP A 358 -7.15 33.08 -0.26
CA ASP A 358 -6.65 34.00 -1.30
C ASP A 358 -6.91 33.35 -2.67
N PRO A 359 -7.92 33.78 -3.41
CA PRO A 359 -8.30 33.15 -4.67
C PRO A 359 -7.41 33.56 -5.86
N ASP A 360 -6.35 34.34 -5.64
CA ASP A 360 -5.40 34.75 -6.69
C ASP A 360 -4.64 33.55 -7.22
N PRO A 361 -4.91 33.07 -8.46
CA PRO A 361 -4.24 31.87 -9.00
C PRO A 361 -2.71 32.02 -9.12
N ALA A 362 -2.21 33.27 -9.21
CA ALA A 362 -0.77 33.53 -9.33
C ALA A 362 0.00 33.22 -8.03
N LYS A 363 -0.69 33.26 -6.89
CA LYS A 363 -0.12 32.97 -5.56
C LYS A 363 -0.34 31.54 -5.10
N ALA A 364 -1.27 30.83 -5.71
CA ALA A 364 -1.64 29.48 -5.29
C ALA A 364 -0.49 28.47 -5.49
N ARG A 365 -0.18 27.74 -4.44
CA ARG A 365 0.81 26.66 -4.43
C ARG A 365 0.14 25.39 -4.99
N VAL A 366 0.15 25.27 -6.30
CA VAL A 366 -0.44 24.11 -7.00
C VAL A 366 0.63 23.08 -7.28
N VAL A 367 0.34 21.84 -6.93
CA VAL A 367 1.15 20.66 -7.26
C VAL A 367 0.28 19.69 -8.04
N ARG A 368 0.81 19.14 -9.13
CA ARG A 368 0.18 18.06 -9.89
C ARG A 368 1.10 16.85 -9.92
N ILE A 369 0.48 15.69 -9.68
CA ILE A 369 1.14 14.38 -9.72
C ILE A 369 0.35 13.43 -10.64
N ARG A 370 1.03 12.47 -11.24
CA ARG A 370 0.39 11.38 -11.95
C ARG A 370 -0.49 10.56 -11.00
N ASP A 371 0.11 10.11 -9.92
CA ASP A 371 -0.47 9.35 -8.82
C ASP A 371 0.47 9.38 -7.61
N THR A 372 0.08 8.79 -6.48
CA THR A 372 0.87 8.82 -5.24
C THR A 372 2.04 7.83 -5.19
N LEU A 373 2.26 7.02 -6.21
CA LEU A 373 3.49 6.21 -6.37
C LEU A 373 4.50 6.92 -7.28
N SER A 374 4.04 7.77 -8.21
CA SER A 374 4.85 8.36 -9.29
C SER A 374 5.25 9.79 -8.93
N LEU A 375 6.10 9.95 -7.92
CA LEU A 375 6.52 11.26 -7.41
C LEU A 375 7.89 11.74 -7.96
N GLY A 376 8.50 11.00 -8.87
CA GLY A 376 9.77 11.39 -9.52
C GLY A 376 9.64 12.60 -10.44
N THR A 377 8.45 12.83 -11.01
CA THR A 377 8.13 14.00 -11.85
C THR A 377 6.86 14.66 -11.35
N LEU A 378 6.94 15.95 -11.08
CA LEU A 378 5.85 16.79 -10.60
C LEU A 378 5.65 17.94 -11.59
N GLU A 379 4.43 18.50 -11.64
CA GLU A 379 4.21 19.86 -12.16
C GLU A 379 3.82 20.79 -11.01
N VAL A 380 4.47 21.95 -10.92
CA VAL A 380 4.23 22.91 -9.83
C VAL A 380 3.95 24.32 -10.35
N SER A 381 3.20 25.11 -9.59
CA SER A 381 2.95 26.52 -9.92
C SER A 381 4.19 27.39 -9.70
N ALA A 382 4.20 28.56 -10.37
CA ALA A 382 5.26 29.55 -10.18
C ALA A 382 5.42 30.03 -8.72
N ALA A 383 4.33 29.98 -7.92
CA ALA A 383 4.38 30.29 -6.50
C ALA A 383 5.35 29.40 -5.69
N LEU A 384 5.66 28.21 -6.18
CA LEU A 384 6.61 27.27 -5.57
C LEU A 384 8.05 27.40 -6.11
N ALA A 385 8.30 28.27 -7.11
CA ALA A 385 9.60 28.36 -7.77
C ALA A 385 10.77 28.61 -6.82
N ALA A 386 10.61 29.50 -5.82
CA ALA A 386 11.65 29.77 -4.83
C ALA A 386 11.96 28.56 -3.94
N LYS A 387 10.93 27.79 -3.56
CA LYS A 387 11.09 26.54 -2.80
C LYS A 387 11.78 25.45 -3.64
N VAL A 388 11.41 25.31 -4.92
CA VAL A 388 12.08 24.40 -5.84
C VAL A 388 13.55 24.75 -5.99
N ALA A 389 13.88 26.01 -6.21
CA ALA A 389 15.27 26.46 -6.37
C ALA A 389 16.16 26.26 -5.13
N SER A 390 15.56 26.26 -3.93
CA SER A 390 16.30 26.06 -2.66
C SER A 390 16.33 24.61 -2.19
N HIS A 391 15.56 23.71 -2.79
CA HIS A 391 15.46 22.33 -2.33
C HIS A 391 16.49 21.42 -3.05
N PRO A 392 17.40 20.76 -2.31
CA PRO A 392 18.53 20.04 -2.93
C PRO A 392 18.14 18.85 -3.81
N ALA A 393 16.96 18.28 -3.59
CA ALA A 393 16.46 17.14 -4.35
C ALA A 393 15.52 17.52 -5.50
N LEU A 394 15.31 18.81 -5.79
CA LEU A 394 14.43 19.25 -6.85
C LEU A 394 15.21 19.93 -7.99
N GLU A 395 14.95 19.49 -9.20
CA GLU A 395 15.52 20.02 -10.44
C GLU A 395 14.39 20.57 -11.32
N PRO A 396 14.34 21.89 -11.60
CA PRO A 396 13.36 22.44 -12.52
C PRO A 396 13.69 22.01 -13.96
N LEU A 397 12.69 21.46 -14.69
CA LEU A 397 12.85 20.97 -16.06
C LEU A 397 12.35 21.97 -17.13
N GLY A 398 12.13 23.22 -16.76
CA GLY A 398 11.65 24.25 -17.68
C GLY A 398 11.24 25.53 -16.97
N GLN A 399 10.64 26.42 -17.73
CA GLN A 399 10.07 27.68 -17.21
C GLN A 399 8.56 27.50 -16.94
N ALA A 400 8.03 28.33 -16.06
CA ALA A 400 6.61 28.37 -15.77
C ALA A 400 5.80 28.84 -16.99
N GLU A 401 4.84 28.03 -17.40
CA GLU A 401 3.89 28.32 -18.47
C GLU A 401 2.45 28.21 -17.93
N PRO A 402 1.48 28.87 -18.58
CA PRO A 402 0.08 28.62 -18.29
C PRO A 402 -0.27 27.15 -18.38
N MET A 403 -1.20 26.70 -17.54
CA MET A 403 -1.70 25.32 -17.61
C MET A 403 -2.41 25.13 -18.96
N ARG A 404 -2.04 24.06 -19.67
CA ARG A 404 -2.56 23.79 -21.00
C ARG A 404 -3.67 22.75 -20.95
N PHE A 405 -4.87 23.16 -21.32
CA PHE A 405 -6.02 22.27 -21.48
C PHE A 405 -6.16 21.88 -22.96
N GLY A 406 -6.72 20.69 -23.20
CA GLY A 406 -7.16 20.27 -24.53
C GLY A 406 -8.39 21.09 -25.02
N ALA A 407 -8.84 20.81 -26.24
CA ALA A 407 -10.03 21.44 -26.78
C ALA A 407 -11.34 21.12 -26.02
N ASP A 408 -11.28 20.12 -25.16
CA ASP A 408 -12.34 19.65 -24.27
C ASP A 408 -12.20 20.18 -22.83
N ASP A 409 -11.36 21.18 -22.63
CA ASP A 409 -11.03 21.77 -21.32
C ASP A 409 -10.48 20.77 -20.28
N ASN A 410 -9.92 19.66 -20.75
CA ASN A 410 -9.27 18.66 -19.90
C ASN A 410 -7.74 18.65 -20.07
N LEU A 411 -7.04 18.25 -19.03
CA LEU A 411 -5.59 18.03 -19.06
C LEU A 411 -5.27 16.68 -19.70
N SER A 412 -4.17 16.57 -20.43
CA SER A 412 -3.56 15.26 -20.70
C SER A 412 -3.09 14.60 -19.42
N LEU A 413 -2.75 13.33 -19.43
CA LEU A 413 -2.04 12.71 -18.29
C LEU A 413 -0.64 13.32 -18.16
N LEU A 414 -0.19 13.48 -16.91
CA LEU A 414 1.18 13.92 -16.64
C LEU A 414 2.16 12.89 -17.19
N ASP A 415 3.01 13.32 -18.08
CA ASP A 415 4.08 12.51 -18.63
C ASP A 415 5.21 12.39 -17.58
N LEU A 416 5.73 11.20 -17.37
CA LEU A 416 6.73 10.90 -16.34
C LEU A 416 8.18 10.88 -16.88
N ASP A 417 8.32 10.98 -18.23
CA ASP A 417 9.62 10.98 -18.91
C ASP A 417 10.28 12.37 -18.97
#